data_9d389034b3d04a850fedebe26cb5f540
#
_entry.id   9d389034b3d04a850fedebe26cb5f540
#
_cell.length_a   1.000
_cell.length_b   1.000
_cell.length_c   1.000
_cell.angle_alpha   90.00
_cell.angle_beta   90.00
_cell.angle_gamma   90.00
#
_symmetry.space_group_name_H-M   'P 1'
#
loop_
_entity.id
_entity.type
_entity.pdbx_description
1 polymer ?
#
loop_
_entity_poly.entity_id
_entity_poly.type
_entity_poly.pdbx_seq_one_letter_code
_entity_poly.pdbx_strand_id
1 'polypeptide(L)'
;MTLTVLDHPLAADLLARLRDERTPPDLFRTLTRRLGWLLVLEATRDLATDPVDVPTPLETTTGAIITERLVAIPVLRAGLGLLDAATDLYPDTVVGYLGMERDEVTLQPRDYYAKLPPMEGRRALVLDPMLATGGSGTAALTHIKANAGPRSISFVCVVAAPEGVERLAADHPDVPVFTAALDRQLNERGFILPGLGDFGDRLHGTV
;
A
#
# COMPACT_ATOMS: atom_id res chain seq x y z
N MET A 1 14.95 -7.74 1.88
CA MET A 1 13.60 -7.29 1.49
C MET A 1 12.98 -8.32 0.55
N THR A 2 11.70 -8.64 0.73
CA THR A 2 10.96 -9.54 -0.18
C THR A 2 10.05 -8.68 -1.06
N LEU A 3 10.08 -8.91 -2.38
CA LEU A 3 9.12 -8.34 -3.34
C LEU A 3 8.13 -9.43 -3.73
N THR A 4 6.84 -9.19 -3.53
CA THR A 4 5.76 -10.07 -3.97
C THR A 4 4.97 -9.36 -5.06
N VAL A 5 5.00 -9.92 -6.26
CA VAL A 5 4.15 -9.47 -7.38
C VAL A 5 2.94 -10.38 -7.43
N LEU A 6 1.72 -9.81 -7.45
CA LEU A 6 0.49 -10.59 -7.50
C LEU A 6 0.41 -11.41 -8.81
N ASP A 7 0.32 -12.72 -8.67
CA ASP A 7 0.04 -13.64 -9.78
C ASP A 7 -1.42 -14.11 -9.70
N HIS A 8 -2.34 -13.24 -10.19
CA HIS A 8 -3.77 -13.53 -10.17
C HIS A 8 -4.46 -12.91 -11.41
N PRO A 9 -5.28 -13.68 -12.18
CA PRO A 9 -5.93 -13.18 -13.39
C PRO A 9 -6.79 -11.94 -13.17
N LEU A 10 -7.50 -11.86 -12.04
CA LEU A 10 -8.30 -10.68 -11.70
C LEU A 10 -7.41 -9.44 -11.46
N ALA A 11 -6.24 -9.61 -10.83
CA ALA A 11 -5.31 -8.49 -10.65
C ALA A 11 -4.80 -7.97 -12.01
N ALA A 12 -4.50 -8.87 -12.94
CA ALA A 12 -4.09 -8.53 -14.30
C ALA A 12 -5.19 -7.79 -15.06
N ASP A 13 -6.46 -8.23 -15.00
CA ASP A 13 -7.60 -7.55 -15.63
C ASP A 13 -7.83 -6.15 -15.05
N LEU A 14 -7.84 -6.03 -13.71
CA LEU A 14 -8.03 -4.74 -13.04
C LEU A 14 -6.89 -3.77 -13.38
N LEU A 15 -5.66 -4.24 -13.38
CA LEU A 15 -4.49 -3.42 -13.72
C LEU A 15 -4.52 -2.98 -15.18
N ALA A 16 -4.89 -3.86 -16.12
CA ALA A 16 -5.02 -3.49 -17.53
C ALA A 16 -6.01 -2.32 -17.73
N ARG A 17 -7.13 -2.37 -17.04
CA ARG A 17 -8.14 -1.27 -17.06
C ARG A 17 -7.65 0.00 -16.38
N LEU A 18 -6.90 -0.10 -15.27
CA LEU A 18 -6.27 1.05 -14.62
C LEU A 18 -5.23 1.73 -15.53
N ARG A 19 -4.54 0.96 -16.37
CA ARG A 19 -3.56 1.49 -17.33
C ARG A 19 -4.18 2.23 -18.50
N ASP A 20 -5.42 1.89 -18.88
CA ASP A 20 -6.11 2.55 -20.01
C ASP A 20 -6.33 4.03 -19.70
N GLU A 21 -5.76 4.91 -20.52
CA GLU A 21 -5.87 6.37 -20.37
C GLU A 21 -7.31 6.88 -20.41
N ARG A 22 -8.22 6.12 -21.06
CA ARG A 22 -9.64 6.47 -21.19
C ARG A 22 -10.47 6.13 -19.94
N THR A 23 -9.87 5.44 -18.96
CA THR A 23 -10.58 5.09 -17.72
C THR A 23 -10.93 6.35 -16.92
N PRO A 24 -12.22 6.68 -16.77
CA PRO A 24 -12.62 7.89 -16.05
C PRO A 24 -12.40 7.76 -14.55
N PRO A 25 -12.31 8.89 -13.81
CA PRO A 25 -11.93 8.90 -12.39
C PRO A 25 -12.81 8.05 -11.47
N ASP A 26 -14.11 7.95 -11.70
CA ASP A 26 -15.05 7.14 -10.92
C ASP A 26 -14.79 5.65 -11.07
N LEU A 27 -14.56 5.20 -12.32
CA LEU A 27 -14.17 3.83 -12.59
C LEU A 27 -12.74 3.54 -12.08
N PHE A 28 -11.81 4.50 -12.22
CA PHE A 28 -10.45 4.38 -11.71
C PHE A 28 -10.45 4.12 -10.20
N ARG A 29 -11.23 4.89 -9.42
CA ARG A 29 -11.41 4.66 -7.97
C ARG A 29 -11.95 3.28 -7.66
N THR A 30 -12.98 2.84 -8.41
CA THR A 30 -13.58 1.51 -8.22
C THR A 30 -12.61 0.39 -8.50
N LEU A 31 -11.84 0.47 -9.59
CA LEU A 31 -10.82 -0.51 -9.96
C LEU A 31 -9.67 -0.53 -8.96
N THR A 32 -9.23 0.65 -8.52
CA THR A 32 -8.18 0.79 -7.49
C THR A 32 -8.58 0.08 -6.20
N ARG A 33 -9.79 0.32 -5.70
CA ARG A 33 -10.28 -0.33 -4.48
C ARG A 33 -10.33 -1.86 -4.63
N ARG A 34 -10.82 -2.38 -5.77
CA ARG A 34 -10.85 -3.83 -6.05
C ARG A 34 -9.47 -4.45 -6.11
N LEU A 35 -8.52 -3.80 -6.78
CA LEU A 35 -7.14 -4.25 -6.83
C LEU A 35 -6.49 -4.15 -5.45
N GLY A 36 -6.81 -3.10 -4.69
CA GLY A 36 -6.39 -2.90 -3.31
C GLY A 36 -6.80 -4.06 -2.39
N TRP A 37 -8.00 -4.62 -2.54
CA TRP A 37 -8.41 -5.82 -1.77
C TRP A 37 -7.46 -7.00 -2.01
N LEU A 38 -7.08 -7.27 -3.26
CA LEU A 38 -6.16 -8.37 -3.57
C LEU A 38 -4.77 -8.11 -2.98
N LEU A 39 -4.29 -6.88 -3.09
CA LEU A 39 -2.98 -6.47 -2.54
C LEU A 39 -2.95 -6.56 -1.02
N VAL A 40 -3.99 -6.06 -0.34
CA VAL A 40 -4.07 -6.11 1.12
C VAL A 40 -4.23 -7.55 1.63
N LEU A 41 -5.05 -8.38 0.97
CA LEU A 41 -5.15 -9.80 1.31
C LEU A 41 -3.80 -10.51 1.20
N GLU A 42 -3.03 -10.23 0.16
CA GLU A 42 -1.69 -10.81 0.01
C GLU A 42 -0.73 -10.30 1.08
N ALA A 43 -0.73 -8.99 1.36
CA ALA A 43 0.12 -8.36 2.37
C ALA A 43 -0.20 -8.78 3.82
N THR A 44 -1.36 -9.40 4.02
CA THR A 44 -1.88 -9.84 5.33
C THR A 44 -2.09 -11.35 5.42
N ARG A 45 -1.56 -12.11 4.46
CA ARG A 45 -1.74 -13.57 4.37
C ARG A 45 -1.25 -14.32 5.61
N ASP A 46 -0.28 -13.79 6.31
CA ASP A 46 0.40 -14.37 7.46
C ASP A 46 -0.02 -13.76 8.81
N LEU A 47 -1.19 -13.10 8.86
CA LEU A 47 -1.72 -12.56 10.12
C LEU A 47 -1.89 -13.66 11.17
N ALA A 48 -1.47 -13.36 12.39
CA ALA A 48 -1.62 -14.26 13.52
C ALA A 48 -3.10 -14.44 13.90
N THR A 49 -3.48 -15.68 14.18
CA THR A 49 -4.82 -16.06 14.65
C THR A 49 -4.73 -16.90 15.90
N ASP A 50 -5.75 -16.78 16.77
CA ASP A 50 -5.93 -17.66 17.91
C ASP A 50 -7.16 -18.56 17.73
N PRO A 51 -7.14 -19.80 18.27
CA PRO A 51 -8.30 -20.65 18.27
C PRO A 51 -9.38 -20.11 19.21
N VAL A 52 -10.64 -20.27 18.84
CA VAL A 52 -11.81 -19.89 19.65
C VAL A 52 -12.91 -20.92 19.50
N ASP A 53 -13.56 -21.25 20.62
CA ASP A 53 -14.74 -22.12 20.57
C ASP A 53 -15.96 -21.33 20.08
N VAL A 54 -16.56 -21.83 19.01
CA VAL A 54 -17.72 -21.23 18.35
C VAL A 54 -18.94 -22.13 18.50
N PRO A 55 -19.96 -21.72 19.27
CA PRO A 55 -21.23 -22.44 19.30
C PRO A 55 -21.97 -22.22 17.98
N THR A 56 -22.15 -23.29 17.21
CA THR A 56 -22.98 -23.28 16.01
C THR A 56 -24.41 -23.73 16.35
N PRO A 57 -25.37 -23.62 15.43
CA PRO A 57 -26.72 -24.14 15.66
C PRO A 57 -26.81 -25.67 15.93
N LEU A 58 -25.78 -26.45 15.59
CA LEU A 58 -25.77 -27.88 15.70
C LEU A 58 -24.85 -28.43 16.80
N GLU A 59 -23.64 -27.88 16.88
CA GLU A 59 -22.63 -28.28 17.87
C GLU A 59 -21.56 -27.20 18.05
N THR A 60 -20.75 -27.29 19.08
CA THR A 60 -19.58 -26.40 19.25
C THR A 60 -18.44 -26.89 18.37
N THR A 61 -17.77 -25.95 17.66
CA THR A 61 -16.57 -26.20 16.86
C THR A 61 -15.48 -25.23 17.20
N THR A 62 -14.24 -25.56 16.82
CA THR A 62 -13.11 -24.62 16.96
C THR A 62 -12.99 -23.78 15.69
N GLY A 63 -13.06 -22.46 15.85
CA GLY A 63 -12.78 -21.47 14.82
C GLY A 63 -11.41 -20.78 15.04
N ALA A 64 -11.12 -19.76 14.22
CA ALA A 64 -9.94 -18.92 14.37
C ALA A 64 -10.33 -17.44 14.28
N ILE A 65 -9.76 -16.62 15.15
CA ILE A 65 -9.91 -15.16 15.13
C ILE A 65 -8.56 -14.49 14.93
N ILE A 66 -8.56 -13.39 14.16
CA ILE A 66 -7.36 -12.57 13.98
C ILE A 66 -7.07 -11.84 15.27
N THR A 67 -5.85 -11.95 15.77
CA THR A 67 -5.40 -11.31 17.02
C THR A 67 -4.39 -10.18 16.76
N GLU A 68 -3.77 -10.18 15.59
CA GLU A 68 -2.84 -9.12 15.19
C GLU A 68 -3.60 -7.85 14.79
N ARG A 69 -3.21 -6.72 15.36
CA ARG A 69 -3.84 -5.43 15.08
C ARG A 69 -3.13 -4.70 13.96
N LEU A 70 -3.91 -4.07 13.07
CA LEU A 70 -3.41 -3.36 11.90
C LEU A 70 -3.48 -1.83 12.08
N VAL A 71 -2.55 -1.15 11.39
CA VAL A 71 -2.59 0.29 11.13
C VAL A 71 -2.41 0.50 9.65
N ALA A 72 -3.33 1.18 8.98
CA ALA A 72 -3.20 1.60 7.59
C ALA A 72 -2.65 3.03 7.53
N ILE A 73 -1.63 3.25 6.73
CA ILE A 73 -0.95 4.54 6.59
C ILE A 73 -0.86 4.90 5.11
N PRO A 74 -1.89 5.57 4.56
CA PRO A 74 -1.79 6.10 3.21
C PRO A 74 -0.77 7.24 3.14
N VAL A 75 0.09 7.17 2.14
CA VAL A 75 0.95 8.29 1.74
C VAL A 75 0.10 9.23 0.88
N LEU A 76 -0.18 10.40 1.42
CA LEU A 76 -1.07 11.37 0.79
C LEU A 76 -0.41 11.98 -0.46
N ARG A 77 -1.18 12.26 -1.51
CA ARG A 77 -2.64 12.06 -1.67
C ARG A 77 -3.00 10.70 -2.24
N ALA A 78 -2.15 10.14 -3.10
CA ALA A 78 -2.43 8.96 -3.92
C ALA A 78 -2.78 7.70 -3.09
N GLY A 79 -2.15 7.53 -1.92
CA GLY A 79 -2.38 6.40 -1.00
C GLY A 79 -3.82 6.27 -0.50
N LEU A 80 -4.61 7.35 -0.54
CA LEU A 80 -6.04 7.30 -0.19
C LEU A 80 -6.81 6.31 -1.06
N GLY A 81 -6.40 6.08 -2.30
CA GLY A 81 -7.06 5.11 -3.18
C GLY A 81 -7.00 3.66 -2.68
N LEU A 82 -6.03 3.33 -1.83
CA LEU A 82 -5.88 1.99 -1.25
C LEU A 82 -6.45 1.88 0.18
N LEU A 83 -6.75 3.02 0.83
CA LEU A 83 -7.18 3.03 2.23
C LEU A 83 -8.50 2.29 2.44
N ASP A 84 -9.50 2.55 1.59
CA ASP A 84 -10.81 1.89 1.68
C ASP A 84 -10.68 0.37 1.59
N ALA A 85 -9.75 -0.14 0.78
CA ALA A 85 -9.53 -1.57 0.66
C ALA A 85 -9.06 -2.20 1.98
N ALA A 86 -8.17 -1.52 2.72
CA ALA A 86 -7.69 -2.00 4.01
C ALA A 86 -8.79 -1.97 5.08
N THR A 87 -9.56 -0.88 5.15
CA THR A 87 -10.62 -0.71 6.15
C THR A 87 -11.87 -1.53 5.86
N ASP A 88 -12.16 -1.86 4.61
CA ASP A 88 -13.23 -2.79 4.25
C ASP A 88 -12.94 -4.22 4.70
N LEU A 89 -11.69 -4.68 4.50
CA LEU A 89 -11.29 -6.03 4.87
C LEU A 89 -11.09 -6.18 6.38
N TYR A 90 -10.60 -5.13 7.03
CA TYR A 90 -10.28 -5.11 8.46
C TYR A 90 -10.88 -3.85 9.10
N PRO A 91 -12.17 -3.86 9.48
CA PRO A 91 -12.88 -2.68 10.00
C PRO A 91 -12.26 -2.09 11.28
N ASP A 92 -11.58 -2.92 12.07
CA ASP A 92 -10.89 -2.48 13.31
C ASP A 92 -9.52 -1.83 13.05
N THR A 93 -9.15 -1.65 11.77
CA THR A 93 -7.88 -1.02 11.39
C THR A 93 -7.85 0.44 11.85
N VAL A 94 -6.81 0.80 12.59
CA VAL A 94 -6.55 2.21 12.93
C VAL A 94 -5.86 2.89 11.75
N VAL A 95 -6.15 4.16 11.51
CA VAL A 95 -5.61 4.90 10.37
C VAL A 95 -4.67 6.00 10.86
N GLY A 96 -3.47 6.04 10.27
CA GLY A 96 -2.55 7.16 10.34
C GLY A 96 -2.39 7.82 8.98
N TYR A 97 -1.90 9.04 8.90
CA TYR A 97 -1.71 9.76 7.64
C TYR A 97 -0.31 10.34 7.56
N LEU A 98 0.33 10.17 6.40
CA LEU A 98 1.59 10.83 6.06
C LEU A 98 1.43 11.60 4.74
N GLY A 99 1.66 12.90 4.81
CA GLY A 99 1.74 13.76 3.63
C GLY A 99 3.19 13.95 3.21
N MET A 100 3.51 13.46 2.01
CA MET A 100 4.81 13.60 1.41
C MET A 100 4.70 14.47 0.16
N GLU A 101 5.56 15.46 0.05
CA GLU A 101 5.73 16.26 -1.15
C GLU A 101 7.20 16.25 -1.58
N ARG A 102 7.43 16.55 -2.83
CA ARG A 102 8.79 16.78 -3.32
C ARG A 102 9.09 18.27 -3.19
N ASP A 103 10.12 18.61 -2.44
CA ASP A 103 10.61 19.98 -2.39
C ASP A 103 11.01 20.46 -3.80
N GLU A 104 10.48 21.58 -4.26
CA GLU A 104 10.65 22.07 -5.63
C GLU A 104 12.09 22.47 -5.94
N VAL A 105 12.87 22.83 -4.93
CA VAL A 105 14.26 23.32 -5.08
C VAL A 105 15.26 22.18 -4.92
N THR A 106 15.12 21.39 -3.85
CA THR A 106 16.08 20.32 -3.52
C THR A 106 15.71 18.98 -4.17
N LEU A 107 14.49 18.85 -4.68
CA LEU A 107 13.90 17.61 -5.20
C LEU A 107 13.86 16.45 -4.18
N GLN A 108 14.13 16.76 -2.89
CA GLN A 108 14.08 15.78 -1.82
C GLN A 108 12.65 15.61 -1.29
N PRO A 109 12.26 14.41 -0.87
CA PRO A 109 10.99 14.20 -0.22
C PRO A 109 10.98 14.94 1.13
N ARG A 110 9.88 15.67 1.37
CA ARG A 110 9.61 16.40 2.62
C ARG A 110 8.25 15.98 3.15
N ASP A 111 8.15 15.70 4.44
CA ASP A 111 6.88 15.54 5.12
C ASP A 111 6.26 16.93 5.38
N TYR A 112 5.04 17.13 4.90
CA TYR A 112 4.25 18.34 5.20
C TYR A 112 3.13 18.04 6.21
N TYR A 113 2.83 16.79 6.45
CA TYR A 113 1.78 16.35 7.39
C TYR A 113 2.09 14.95 7.92
N ALA A 114 2.09 14.81 9.24
CA ALA A 114 2.21 13.53 9.90
C ALA A 114 1.25 13.45 11.08
N LYS A 115 0.31 12.50 11.02
CA LYS A 115 -0.56 12.18 12.16
C LYS A 115 -0.64 10.66 12.26
N LEU A 116 0.22 10.11 13.11
CA LEU A 116 0.34 8.68 13.34
C LEU A 116 -0.27 8.30 14.69
N PRO A 117 -1.05 7.22 14.77
CA PRO A 117 -1.51 6.66 16.03
C PRO A 117 -0.36 5.93 16.75
N PRO A 118 -0.49 5.58 18.04
CA PRO A 118 0.40 4.63 18.67
C PRO A 118 0.38 3.29 17.93
N MET A 119 1.56 2.77 17.54
CA MET A 119 1.67 1.57 16.70
C MET A 119 2.39 0.42 17.40
N GLU A 120 2.75 0.56 18.66
CA GLU A 120 3.40 -0.50 19.42
C GLU A 120 2.57 -1.80 19.38
N GLY A 121 3.23 -2.91 19.03
CA GLY A 121 2.59 -4.22 18.88
C GLY A 121 1.69 -4.38 17.64
N ARG A 122 1.57 -3.37 16.77
CA ARG A 122 0.73 -3.39 15.56
C ARG A 122 1.57 -3.63 14.31
N ARG A 123 0.95 -4.21 13.27
CA ARG A 123 1.50 -4.23 11.92
C ARG A 123 1.03 -2.99 11.17
N ALA A 124 1.98 -2.26 10.55
CA ALA A 124 1.69 -1.13 9.70
C ALA A 124 1.63 -1.55 8.23
N LEU A 125 0.55 -1.16 7.53
CA LEU A 125 0.41 -1.24 6.08
C LEU A 125 0.63 0.16 5.52
N VAL A 126 1.78 0.41 4.90
CA VAL A 126 2.07 1.67 4.21
C VAL A 126 1.52 1.56 2.79
N LEU A 127 0.59 2.45 2.46
CA LEU A 127 -0.18 2.42 1.22
C LEU A 127 0.27 3.58 0.32
N ASP A 128 1.08 3.27 -0.69
CA ASP A 128 1.52 4.23 -1.72
C ASP A 128 1.44 3.56 -3.09
N PRO A 129 0.45 3.92 -3.94
CA PRO A 129 0.18 3.16 -5.16
C PRO A 129 1.30 3.17 -6.19
N MET A 130 2.27 4.07 -6.09
CA MET A 130 3.32 4.26 -7.11
C MET A 130 4.72 4.18 -6.50
N LEU A 131 5.35 3.01 -6.51
CA LEU A 131 6.74 2.88 -6.11
C LEU A 131 7.67 3.19 -7.31
N ALA A 132 7.87 4.48 -7.61
CA ALA A 132 8.68 4.95 -8.73
C ALA A 132 10.16 5.05 -8.36
N THR A 133 10.63 6.21 -7.88
CA THR A 133 12.03 6.41 -7.45
C THR A 133 12.32 5.88 -6.04
N GLY A 134 11.28 5.47 -5.30
CA GLY A 134 11.38 5.07 -3.91
C GLY A 134 11.54 6.21 -2.90
N GLY A 135 11.63 7.46 -3.36
CA GLY A 135 11.90 8.61 -2.48
C GLY A 135 10.84 8.80 -1.39
N SER A 136 9.57 8.92 -1.77
CA SER A 136 8.44 9.09 -0.84
C SER A 136 8.30 7.87 0.07
N GLY A 137 8.40 6.66 -0.49
CA GLY A 137 8.33 5.41 0.28
C GLY A 137 9.41 5.32 1.34
N THR A 138 10.68 5.54 0.97
CA THR A 138 11.81 5.54 1.91
C THR A 138 11.63 6.58 3.01
N ALA A 139 11.24 7.81 2.67
CA ALA A 139 11.03 8.87 3.65
C ALA A 139 9.88 8.52 4.62
N ALA A 140 8.76 7.99 4.09
CA ALA A 140 7.64 7.53 4.90
C ALA A 140 8.04 6.41 5.87
N LEU A 141 8.76 5.40 5.40
CA LEU A 141 9.25 4.29 6.21
C LEU A 141 10.22 4.76 7.30
N THR A 142 11.14 5.66 6.96
CA THR A 142 12.07 6.28 7.92
C THR A 142 11.31 7.03 9.01
N HIS A 143 10.33 7.85 8.62
CA HIS A 143 9.49 8.60 9.57
C HIS A 143 8.71 7.68 10.51
N ILE A 144 8.07 6.63 9.97
CA ILE A 144 7.29 5.66 10.75
C ILE A 144 8.19 4.94 11.76
N LYS A 145 9.33 4.44 11.33
CA LYS A 145 10.28 3.73 12.22
C LYS A 145 10.82 4.62 13.33
N ALA A 146 11.07 5.89 13.04
CA ALA A 146 11.61 6.84 14.00
C ALA A 146 10.59 7.27 15.08
N ASN A 147 9.30 7.36 14.71
CA ASN A 147 8.30 8.06 15.54
C ASN A 147 7.22 7.16 16.14
N ALA A 148 7.02 5.94 15.63
CA ALA A 148 5.83 5.18 15.98
C ALA A 148 6.07 3.69 16.34
N GLY A 149 7.24 3.14 16.03
CA GLY A 149 7.71 1.81 16.44
C GLY A 149 6.72 0.65 16.22
N PRO A 150 6.17 0.42 15.01
CA PRO A 150 5.30 -0.71 14.77
C PRO A 150 6.08 -2.04 14.91
N ARG A 151 5.36 -3.14 15.22
CA ARG A 151 5.94 -4.48 15.28
C ARG A 151 6.54 -4.92 13.94
N SER A 152 5.87 -4.60 12.86
CA SER A 152 6.29 -4.87 11.49
C SER A 152 5.67 -3.88 10.53
N ILE A 153 6.27 -3.71 9.34
CA ILE A 153 5.77 -2.84 8.29
C ILE A 153 5.71 -3.64 7.00
N SER A 154 4.62 -3.49 6.25
CA SER A 154 4.49 -3.95 4.86
C SER A 154 4.22 -2.74 3.96
N PHE A 155 4.89 -2.67 2.81
CA PHE A 155 4.66 -1.62 1.80
C PHE A 155 3.79 -2.17 0.68
N VAL A 156 2.68 -1.49 0.38
CA VAL A 156 1.68 -1.93 -0.60
C VAL A 156 1.56 -0.89 -1.71
N CYS A 157 1.82 -1.30 -2.95
CA CYS A 157 1.70 -0.42 -4.11
C CYS A 157 0.95 -1.11 -5.27
N VAL A 158 0.43 -0.32 -6.21
CA VAL A 158 -0.24 -0.83 -7.42
C VAL A 158 0.79 -1.22 -8.47
N VAL A 159 1.75 -0.32 -8.74
CA VAL A 159 2.87 -0.58 -9.65
C VAL A 159 4.18 -0.14 -9.02
N ALA A 160 5.24 -0.89 -9.32
CA ALA A 160 6.59 -0.60 -8.88
C ALA A 160 7.55 -0.53 -10.08
N ALA A 161 8.62 0.26 -9.96
CA ALA A 161 9.78 0.24 -10.85
C ALA A 161 10.96 -0.43 -10.13
N PRO A 162 11.88 -1.08 -10.86
CA PRO A 162 13.08 -1.68 -10.28
C PRO A 162 13.88 -0.70 -9.42
N GLU A 163 14.03 0.53 -9.88
CA GLU A 163 14.78 1.58 -9.19
C GLU A 163 14.20 1.89 -7.79
N GLY A 164 12.87 1.93 -7.68
CA GLY A 164 12.20 2.15 -6.40
C GLY A 164 12.33 0.96 -5.46
N VAL A 165 12.23 -0.24 -6.01
CA VAL A 165 12.40 -1.51 -5.27
C VAL A 165 13.82 -1.63 -4.74
N GLU A 166 14.83 -1.36 -5.56
CA GLU A 166 16.25 -1.40 -5.17
C GLU A 166 16.54 -0.39 -4.06
N ARG A 167 16.00 0.83 -4.17
CA ARG A 167 16.14 1.85 -3.14
C ARG A 167 15.52 1.44 -1.81
N LEU A 168 14.28 0.94 -1.83
CA LEU A 168 13.65 0.44 -0.60
C LEU A 168 14.43 -0.74 -0.01
N ALA A 169 14.97 -1.62 -0.85
CA ALA A 169 15.77 -2.75 -0.42
C ALA A 169 17.06 -2.32 0.27
N ALA A 170 17.69 -1.25 -0.21
CA ALA A 170 18.90 -0.71 0.39
C ALA A 170 18.64 -0.01 1.74
N ASP A 171 17.58 0.82 1.80
CA ASP A 171 17.31 1.67 2.96
C ASP A 171 16.48 0.94 4.04
N HIS A 172 15.58 0.01 3.62
CA HIS A 172 14.64 -0.71 4.48
C HIS A 172 14.56 -2.21 4.12
N PRO A 173 15.64 -2.98 4.27
CA PRO A 173 15.71 -4.39 3.85
C PRO A 173 14.74 -5.32 4.60
N ASP A 174 14.21 -4.88 5.72
CA ASP A 174 13.24 -5.58 6.58
C ASP A 174 11.78 -5.40 6.17
N VAL A 175 11.48 -4.51 5.22
CA VAL A 175 10.11 -4.17 4.82
C VAL A 175 9.71 -4.91 3.54
N PRO A 176 8.83 -5.93 3.58
CA PRO A 176 8.32 -6.57 2.37
C PRO A 176 7.48 -5.60 1.54
N VAL A 177 7.57 -5.73 0.21
CA VAL A 177 6.83 -4.95 -0.77
C VAL A 177 5.85 -5.85 -1.52
N PHE A 178 4.60 -5.42 -1.62
CA PHE A 178 3.52 -6.09 -2.34
C PHE A 178 3.03 -5.18 -3.48
N THR A 179 3.02 -5.70 -4.71
CA THR A 179 2.63 -4.94 -5.90
C THR A 179 1.82 -5.79 -6.88
N ALA A 180 1.00 -5.16 -7.70
CA ALA A 180 0.31 -5.86 -8.78
C ALA A 180 1.20 -6.00 -10.04
N ALA A 181 2.21 -5.15 -10.21
CA ALA A 181 3.20 -5.31 -11.27
C ALA A 181 4.53 -4.66 -10.90
N LEU A 182 5.62 -5.33 -11.32
CA LEU A 182 6.93 -4.71 -11.45
C LEU A 182 7.09 -4.30 -12.91
N ASP A 183 7.08 -3.00 -13.17
CA ASP A 183 7.20 -2.43 -14.51
C ASP A 183 8.67 -2.34 -14.94
N ARG A 184 8.89 -1.96 -16.21
CA ARG A 184 10.20 -2.12 -16.84
C ARG A 184 11.27 -1.19 -16.26
N GLN A 185 10.95 0.11 -16.08
CA GLN A 185 11.92 1.15 -15.68
C GLN A 185 11.23 2.51 -15.45
N LEU A 186 11.98 3.49 -14.99
CA LEU A 186 11.57 4.91 -15.01
C LEU A 186 11.97 5.59 -16.33
N ASN A 187 11.21 6.64 -16.70
CA ASN A 187 11.65 7.58 -17.74
C ASN A 187 12.49 8.69 -17.13
N GLU A 188 13.00 9.62 -17.98
CA GLU A 188 13.85 10.76 -17.59
C GLU A 188 13.17 11.71 -16.57
N ARG A 189 11.83 11.69 -16.48
CA ARG A 189 11.04 12.49 -15.55
C ARG A 189 10.68 11.74 -14.26
N GLY A 190 11.14 10.50 -14.12
CA GLY A 190 10.85 9.65 -12.95
C GLY A 190 9.48 9.00 -12.96
N PHE A 191 8.77 8.94 -14.11
CA PHE A 191 7.54 8.18 -14.27
C PHE A 191 7.82 6.73 -14.62
N ILE A 192 7.02 5.83 -14.06
CA ILE A 192 7.09 4.38 -14.34
C ILE A 192 6.66 4.10 -15.78
N LEU A 193 7.39 3.23 -16.49
CA LEU A 193 7.08 2.77 -17.84
C LEU A 193 6.86 1.24 -17.85
N PRO A 194 5.74 0.75 -18.42
CA PRO A 194 4.63 1.47 -19.05
C PRO A 194 3.78 2.29 -18.08
N GLY A 195 3.76 1.96 -16.79
CA GLY A 195 3.05 2.71 -15.78
C GLY A 195 1.54 2.82 -16.02
N LEU A 196 0.95 3.84 -15.43
CA LEU A 196 -0.47 4.19 -15.57
C LEU A 196 -0.72 5.72 -15.48
N GLY A 197 0.32 6.53 -15.68
CA GLY A 197 0.26 8.00 -15.54
C GLY A 197 0.40 8.46 -14.10
N ASP A 198 -0.04 9.71 -13.81
CA ASP A 198 -0.12 10.19 -12.44
C ASP A 198 -1.35 9.59 -11.73
N PHE A 199 -1.06 8.77 -10.72
CA PHE A 199 -2.12 8.05 -10.01
C PHE A 199 -3.02 9.00 -9.22
N GLY A 200 -2.43 9.98 -8.55
CA GLY A 200 -3.17 10.94 -7.73
C GLY A 200 -4.13 11.78 -8.59
N ASP A 201 -3.66 12.29 -9.69
CA ASP A 201 -4.48 13.09 -10.61
C ASP A 201 -5.60 12.26 -11.24
N ARG A 202 -5.31 11.04 -11.68
CA ARG A 202 -6.33 10.12 -12.20
C ARG A 202 -7.36 9.73 -11.15
N LEU A 203 -6.94 9.51 -9.89
CA LEU A 203 -7.82 9.16 -8.78
C LEU A 203 -8.78 10.31 -8.44
N HIS A 204 -8.26 11.54 -8.42
CA HIS A 204 -8.99 12.73 -7.96
C HIS A 204 -9.63 13.53 -9.11
N GLY A 205 -9.27 13.26 -10.36
CA GLY A 205 -9.76 14.00 -11.52
C GLY A 205 -9.23 15.44 -11.56
N THR A 206 -7.94 15.60 -11.25
CA THR A 206 -7.27 16.91 -11.19
C THR A 206 -6.38 17.18 -12.41
N VAL A 207 -6.56 16.44 -13.48
CA VAL A 207 -5.95 16.65 -14.81
C VAL A 207 -6.85 17.45 -15.70
#